data_819706a8c41e79c2cc0b5c132ebd94ed
#
_entry.id   819706a8c41e79c2cc0b5c132ebd94ed
#
_cell.length_a   1.000
_cell.length_b   1.000
_cell.length_c   1.000
_cell.angle_alpha   90.00
_cell.angle_beta   90.00
_cell.angle_gamma   90.00
#
_symmetry.space_group_name_H-M   'P 1'
#
loop_
_entity.id
_entity.type
_entity.pdbx_description
1 polymer ?
#
loop_
_entity_poly.entity_id
_entity_poly.type
_entity_poly.pdbx_seq_one_letter_code
_entity_poly.pdbx_strand_id
1 'polypeptide(L)'
;MTRTPQEQANLDLVLRMFAEVLNPMDSGAVDRFIAPGYIQHNQSVEPGRDSLKAFLDMIREQTPEAVHDVKRAFVDGEHVTVHYHVRRWPGDLGWAVIDIFRVENGLIAEHWDVMQDVVEGGPNPNPPF
;
A
#
# COMPACT_ATOMS: atom_id res chain seq x y z
N MET A 1 9.98 20.12 -10.33
CA MET A 1 11.31 19.49 -10.27
C MET A 1 11.27 18.12 -10.94
N THR A 2 12.36 17.77 -11.61
CA THR A 2 12.45 16.49 -12.30
C THR A 2 12.94 15.39 -11.35
N ARG A 3 12.31 14.23 -11.38
CA ARG A 3 12.77 13.07 -10.62
C ARG A 3 14.12 12.59 -11.15
N THR A 4 14.96 12.08 -10.26
CA THR A 4 16.14 11.34 -10.68
C THR A 4 15.73 9.98 -11.26
N PRO A 5 16.57 9.31 -12.05
CA PRO A 5 16.29 7.94 -12.52
C PRO A 5 16.04 6.96 -11.36
N GLN A 6 16.77 7.11 -10.24
CA GLN A 6 16.57 6.26 -9.07
C GLN A 6 15.21 6.51 -8.41
N GLU A 7 14.80 7.77 -8.29
CA GLU A 7 13.48 8.11 -7.77
C GLU A 7 12.37 7.54 -8.64
N GLN A 8 12.50 7.65 -9.97
CA GLN A 8 11.53 7.07 -10.88
C GLN A 8 11.46 5.55 -10.74
N ALA A 9 12.61 4.88 -10.60
CA ALA A 9 12.65 3.43 -10.37
C ALA A 9 11.98 3.03 -9.05
N ASN A 10 12.20 3.81 -7.98
CA ASN A 10 11.59 3.57 -6.68
C ASN A 10 10.06 3.73 -6.74
N LEU A 11 9.58 4.79 -7.41
CA LEU A 11 8.15 5.01 -7.62
C LEU A 11 7.53 3.88 -8.42
N ASP A 12 8.15 3.48 -9.51
CA ASP A 12 7.65 2.40 -10.37
C ASP A 12 7.59 1.07 -9.62
N LEU A 13 8.58 0.76 -8.79
CA LEU A 13 8.61 -0.44 -7.95
C LEU A 13 7.38 -0.50 -7.04
N VAL A 14 7.10 0.60 -6.33
CA VAL A 14 5.98 0.66 -5.39
C VAL A 14 4.64 0.57 -6.11
N LEU A 15 4.47 1.29 -7.23
CA LEU A 15 3.23 1.21 -8.02
C LEU A 15 3.02 -0.18 -8.62
N ARG A 16 4.08 -0.85 -9.05
CA ARG A 16 4.01 -2.24 -9.49
C ARG A 16 3.63 -3.18 -8.35
N MET A 17 4.12 -2.93 -7.14
CA MET A 17 3.73 -3.71 -5.97
C MET A 17 2.22 -3.59 -5.71
N PHE A 18 1.64 -2.40 -5.82
CA PHE A 18 0.18 -2.24 -5.73
C PHE A 18 -0.56 -3.05 -6.80
N ALA A 19 -0.06 -3.04 -8.04
CA ALA A 19 -0.70 -3.74 -9.15
C ALA A 19 -0.55 -5.27 -9.09
N GLU A 20 0.59 -5.77 -8.62
CA GLU A 20 0.94 -7.19 -8.70
C GLU A 20 0.83 -7.93 -7.37
N VAL A 21 0.83 -7.23 -6.24
CA VAL A 21 0.74 -7.82 -4.90
C VAL A 21 -0.55 -7.44 -4.20
N LEU A 22 -0.79 -6.14 -3.97
CA LEU A 22 -1.92 -5.69 -3.15
C LEU A 22 -3.27 -5.86 -3.85
N ASN A 23 -3.42 -5.39 -5.08
CA ASN A 23 -4.71 -5.49 -5.78
C ASN A 23 -5.16 -6.93 -6.01
N PRO A 24 -4.29 -7.85 -6.49
CA PRO A 24 -4.68 -9.24 -6.57
C PRO A 24 -4.61 -9.99 -5.23
N MET A 25 -4.06 -9.37 -4.19
CA MET A 25 -3.79 -10.00 -2.89
C MET A 25 -2.99 -11.29 -3.08
N ASP A 26 -1.91 -11.20 -3.86
CA ASP A 26 -1.08 -12.35 -4.26
C ASP A 26 0.14 -12.45 -3.34
N SER A 27 0.05 -13.31 -2.34
CA SER A 27 1.15 -13.57 -1.42
C SER A 27 2.37 -14.19 -2.12
N GLY A 28 2.17 -14.90 -3.22
CA GLY A 28 3.25 -15.50 -4.00
C GLY A 28 4.13 -14.48 -4.73
N ALA A 29 3.66 -13.25 -4.90
CA ALA A 29 4.41 -12.19 -5.56
C ALA A 29 5.24 -11.34 -4.59
N VAL A 30 5.06 -11.50 -3.28
CA VAL A 30 5.67 -10.65 -2.25
C VAL A 30 7.20 -10.61 -2.36
N ASP A 31 7.85 -11.75 -2.55
CA ASP A 31 9.31 -11.84 -2.53
C ASP A 31 9.99 -11.06 -3.66
N ARG A 32 9.26 -10.74 -4.73
CA ARG A 32 9.80 -9.95 -5.83
C ARG A 32 9.89 -8.45 -5.50
N PHE A 33 9.13 -7.98 -4.50
CA PHE A 33 9.01 -6.57 -4.17
C PHE A 33 9.48 -6.21 -2.77
N ILE A 34 9.39 -7.16 -1.84
CA ILE A 34 9.60 -6.92 -0.40
C ILE A 34 10.89 -7.58 0.06
N ALA A 35 11.73 -6.81 0.75
CA ALA A 35 13.03 -7.28 1.26
C ALA A 35 12.84 -8.34 2.36
N PRO A 36 13.80 -9.28 2.49
CA PRO A 36 13.77 -10.28 3.58
C PRO A 36 13.73 -9.66 4.98
N GLY A 37 14.40 -8.51 5.16
CA GLY A 37 14.45 -7.79 6.43
C GLY A 37 13.37 -6.72 6.59
N TYR A 38 12.28 -6.80 5.85
CA TYR A 38 11.18 -5.85 5.83
C TYR A 38 10.68 -5.47 7.23
N ILE A 39 10.60 -4.16 7.48
CA ILE A 39 10.14 -3.60 8.75
C ILE A 39 8.72 -3.04 8.58
N GLN A 40 7.76 -3.61 9.32
CA GLN A 40 6.36 -3.22 9.31
C GLN A 40 6.04 -2.32 10.50
N HIS A 41 5.45 -1.13 10.23
CA HIS A 41 5.00 -0.22 11.28
C HIS A 41 3.47 -0.15 11.42
N ASN A 42 2.71 -0.88 10.61
CA ASN A 42 1.28 -1.01 10.83
C ASN A 42 1.06 -1.89 12.07
N GLN A 43 0.51 -1.29 13.15
CA GLN A 43 0.38 -1.96 14.44
C GLN A 43 -0.67 -3.08 14.44
N SER A 44 -1.49 -3.17 13.40
CA SER A 44 -2.50 -4.23 13.24
C SER A 44 -1.99 -5.42 12.43
N VAL A 45 -0.76 -5.37 11.95
CA VAL A 45 -0.13 -6.43 11.14
C VAL A 45 1.12 -6.92 11.84
N GLU A 46 1.24 -8.24 12.00
CA GLU A 46 2.44 -8.84 12.57
C GLU A 46 3.68 -8.47 11.74
N PRO A 47 4.86 -8.31 12.36
CA PRO A 47 6.06 -7.89 11.65
C PRO A 47 6.62 -8.98 10.73
N GLY A 48 7.35 -8.52 9.72
CA GLY A 48 8.11 -9.38 8.84
C GLY A 48 7.39 -9.75 7.54
N ARG A 49 8.20 -10.21 6.58
CA ARG A 49 7.74 -10.54 5.23
C ARG A 49 6.77 -11.73 5.21
N ASP A 50 7.05 -12.77 5.99
CA ASP A 50 6.19 -13.95 6.04
C ASP A 50 4.82 -13.62 6.66
N SER A 51 4.79 -12.74 7.65
CA SER A 51 3.53 -12.27 8.24
C SER A 51 2.72 -11.44 7.25
N LEU A 52 3.39 -10.67 6.39
CA LEU A 52 2.71 -9.94 5.31
C LEU A 52 2.06 -10.90 4.33
N LYS A 53 2.72 -12.01 3.97
CA LYS A 53 2.13 -13.04 3.11
C LYS A 53 0.89 -13.66 3.76
N ALA A 54 0.97 -14.01 5.03
CA ALA A 54 -0.17 -14.56 5.78
C ALA A 54 -1.33 -13.57 5.86
N PHE A 55 -1.03 -12.29 6.05
CA PHE A 55 -2.03 -11.22 6.06
C PHE A 55 -2.73 -11.11 4.70
N LEU A 56 -1.99 -11.15 3.60
CA LEU A 56 -2.56 -11.10 2.25
C LEU A 56 -3.48 -12.30 1.98
N ASP A 57 -3.07 -13.49 2.39
CA ASP A 57 -3.90 -14.69 2.26
C ASP A 57 -5.20 -14.56 3.04
N MET A 58 -5.14 -14.00 4.25
CA MET A 58 -6.30 -13.77 5.11
C MET A 58 -7.28 -12.78 4.47
N ILE A 59 -6.81 -11.62 4.01
CA ILE A 59 -7.69 -10.61 3.41
C ILE A 59 -8.27 -11.07 2.07
N ARG A 60 -7.52 -11.87 1.31
CA ARG A 60 -8.02 -12.47 0.07
C ARG A 60 -9.21 -13.40 0.34
N GLU A 61 -9.16 -14.14 1.43
CA GLU A 61 -10.25 -15.02 1.85
C GLU A 61 -11.44 -14.24 2.39
N GLN A 62 -11.18 -13.22 3.24
CA GLN A 62 -12.23 -12.45 3.91
C GLN A 62 -12.86 -11.38 3.00
N THR A 63 -12.08 -10.75 2.14
CA THR A 63 -12.53 -9.66 1.26
C THR A 63 -12.00 -9.84 -0.16
N PRO A 64 -12.45 -10.91 -0.89
CA PRO A 64 -11.92 -11.23 -2.22
C PRO A 64 -12.19 -10.15 -3.28
N GLU A 65 -13.16 -9.28 -3.04
CA GLU A 65 -13.52 -8.18 -3.96
C GLU A 65 -12.87 -6.84 -3.57
N ALA A 66 -11.91 -6.85 -2.65
CA ALA A 66 -11.24 -5.63 -2.21
C ALA A 66 -10.47 -4.96 -3.34
N VAL A 67 -10.54 -3.62 -3.38
CA VAL A 67 -9.86 -2.78 -4.37
C VAL A 67 -9.01 -1.75 -3.64
N HIS A 68 -7.76 -1.62 -4.06
CA HIS A 68 -6.81 -0.61 -3.59
C HIS A 68 -6.66 0.41 -4.73
N ASP A 69 -7.44 1.48 -4.66
CA ASP A 69 -7.55 2.47 -5.74
C ASP A 69 -6.57 3.62 -5.50
N VAL A 70 -5.42 3.60 -6.16
CA VAL A 70 -4.39 4.63 -6.02
C VAL A 70 -4.88 5.95 -6.60
N LYS A 71 -4.87 6.99 -5.79
CA LYS A 71 -5.27 8.35 -6.19
C LYS A 71 -4.07 9.18 -6.61
N ARG A 72 -2.97 9.12 -5.87
CA ARG A 72 -1.72 9.83 -6.16
C ARG A 72 -0.55 9.19 -5.46
N ALA A 73 0.64 9.43 -6.00
CA ALA A 73 1.87 8.94 -5.41
C ALA A 73 2.99 9.95 -5.61
N PHE A 74 3.91 10.00 -4.66
CA PHE A 74 5.04 10.92 -4.66
C PHE A 74 6.31 10.18 -4.26
N VAL A 75 7.46 10.63 -4.75
CA VAL A 75 8.76 10.08 -4.38
C VAL A 75 9.70 11.21 -3.95
N ASP A 76 10.42 10.96 -2.88
CA ASP A 76 11.49 11.82 -2.37
C ASP A 76 12.65 10.91 -1.92
N GLY A 77 13.71 10.85 -2.76
CA GLY A 77 14.83 9.96 -2.51
C GLY A 77 14.40 8.49 -2.46
N GLU A 78 14.69 7.85 -1.34
CA GLU A 78 14.36 6.44 -1.11
C GLU A 78 12.93 6.22 -0.58
N HIS A 79 12.18 7.28 -0.29
CA HIS A 79 10.82 7.20 0.25
C HIS A 79 9.78 7.45 -0.83
N VAL A 80 8.77 6.59 -0.88
CA VAL A 80 7.62 6.70 -1.78
C VAL A 80 6.36 6.76 -0.94
N THR A 81 5.51 7.77 -1.21
CA THR A 81 4.23 7.95 -0.53
C THR A 81 3.10 7.67 -1.51
N VAL A 82 2.14 6.86 -1.10
CA VAL A 82 0.96 6.53 -1.91
C VAL A 82 -0.31 6.86 -1.13
N HIS A 83 -1.18 7.64 -1.74
CA HIS A 83 -2.49 7.98 -1.19
C HIS A 83 -3.55 7.20 -1.98
N TYR A 84 -4.34 6.37 -1.29
CA TYR A 84 -5.28 5.48 -1.98
C TYR A 84 -6.53 5.23 -1.17
N HIS A 85 -7.56 4.71 -1.85
CA HIS A 85 -8.84 4.33 -1.28
C HIS A 85 -8.96 2.81 -1.27
N VAL A 86 -9.24 2.24 -0.12
CA VAL A 86 -9.54 0.81 0.01
C VAL A 86 -11.05 0.63 0.11
N ARG A 87 -11.61 -0.15 -0.79
CA ARG A 87 -12.98 -0.67 -0.68
C ARG A 87 -12.90 -2.17 -0.52
N ARG A 88 -13.50 -2.69 0.53
CA ARG A 88 -13.44 -4.12 0.87
C ARG A 88 -14.42 -4.95 0.07
N TRP A 89 -15.53 -4.33 -0.35
CA TRP A 89 -16.59 -4.94 -1.16
C TRP A 89 -17.30 -3.85 -1.96
N PRO A 90 -18.12 -4.22 -2.98
CA PRO A 90 -18.88 -3.24 -3.73
C PRO A 90 -19.81 -2.42 -2.82
N GLY A 91 -19.74 -1.09 -2.95
CA GLY A 91 -20.55 -0.16 -2.14
C GLY A 91 -19.96 0.18 -0.77
N ASP A 92 -18.83 -0.42 -0.38
CA ASP A 92 -18.14 -0.05 0.85
C ASP A 92 -17.60 1.38 0.77
N LEU A 93 -17.86 2.19 1.80
CA LEU A 93 -17.23 3.51 1.92
C LEU A 93 -15.73 3.38 2.11
N GLY A 94 -15.28 2.39 2.85
CA GLY A 94 -13.89 1.99 2.99
C GLY A 94 -13.02 2.94 3.78
N TRP A 95 -11.74 2.92 3.45
CA TRP A 95 -10.70 3.69 4.13
C TRP A 95 -9.92 4.56 3.15
N ALA A 96 -9.57 5.78 3.60
CA ALA A 96 -8.52 6.57 2.98
C ALA A 96 -7.21 6.25 3.67
N VAL A 97 -6.19 5.89 2.91
CA VAL A 97 -4.91 5.42 3.43
C VAL A 97 -3.77 6.21 2.81
N ILE A 98 -2.79 6.54 3.64
CA ILE A 98 -1.49 7.01 3.17
C ILE A 98 -0.44 6.00 3.64
N ASP A 99 0.23 5.38 2.68
CA ASP A 99 1.39 4.54 2.90
C ASP A 99 2.67 5.30 2.62
N ILE A 100 3.69 5.04 3.42
CA ILE A 100 5.06 5.47 3.15
C ILE A 100 5.93 4.21 3.08
N PHE A 101 6.68 4.08 2.00
CA PHE A 101 7.60 2.97 1.77
C PHE A 101 9.02 3.49 1.68
N ARG A 102 9.97 2.79 2.30
CA ARG A 102 11.40 3.01 2.07
C ARG A 102 11.92 1.90 1.15
N VAL A 103 12.60 2.31 0.09
CA VAL A 103 13.18 1.41 -0.89
C VAL A 103 14.68 1.31 -0.67
N GLU A 104 15.21 0.11 -0.68
CA GLU A 104 16.63 -0.17 -0.53
C GLU A 104 17.02 -1.33 -1.44
N ASN A 105 18.06 -1.13 -2.24
CA ASN A 105 18.58 -2.15 -3.18
C ASN A 105 17.48 -2.75 -4.09
N GLY A 106 16.57 -1.91 -4.57
CA GLY A 106 15.51 -2.33 -5.50
C GLY A 106 14.37 -3.12 -4.86
N LEU A 107 14.27 -3.13 -3.53
CA LEU A 107 13.19 -3.79 -2.79
C LEU A 107 12.61 -2.86 -1.74
N ILE A 108 11.36 -3.10 -1.36
CA ILE A 108 10.70 -2.37 -0.28
C ILE A 108 11.21 -2.92 1.04
N ALA A 109 11.87 -2.07 1.83
CA ALA A 109 12.56 -2.45 3.06
C ALA A 109 11.80 -2.05 4.32
N GLU A 110 10.89 -1.06 4.22
CA GLU A 110 10.18 -0.53 5.39
C GLU A 110 8.88 0.13 4.97
N HIS A 111 7.87 0.06 5.84
CA HIS A 111 6.52 0.55 5.54
C HIS A 111 5.88 1.16 6.77
N TRP A 112 5.30 2.34 6.59
CA TRP A 112 4.42 3.02 7.55
C TRP A 112 3.08 3.30 6.88
N ASP A 113 2.02 3.37 7.65
CA ASP A 113 0.74 3.84 7.15
C ASP A 113 -0.07 4.59 8.21
N VAL A 114 -0.99 5.40 7.73
CA VAL A 114 -2.09 5.96 8.51
C VAL A 114 -3.35 5.82 7.69
N MET A 115 -4.47 5.58 8.36
CA MET A 115 -5.76 5.40 7.70
C MET A 115 -6.88 6.05 8.49
N GLN A 116 -7.93 6.44 7.77
CA GLN A 116 -9.16 6.92 8.39
C GLN A 116 -10.37 6.36 7.66
N ASP A 117 -11.47 6.21 8.37
CA ASP A 117 -12.73 5.81 7.77
C ASP A 117 -13.26 6.90 6.84
N VAL A 118 -13.78 6.49 5.69
CA VAL A 118 -14.57 7.37 4.82
C VAL A 118 -15.97 7.43 5.39
N VAL A 119 -16.50 8.63 5.58
CA VAL A 119 -17.83 8.86 6.17
C VAL A 119 -18.71 9.68 5.24
N GLU A 120 -20.02 9.53 5.41
CA GLU A 120 -21.04 10.33 4.72
C GLU A 120 -21.75 11.24 5.71
N GLY A 121 -22.39 12.31 5.19
CA GLY A 121 -23.26 13.17 5.96
C GLY A 121 -22.57 14.12 6.94
N GLY A 122 -21.25 14.25 6.85
CA GLY A 122 -20.49 15.21 7.64
C GLY A 122 -20.60 16.64 7.09
N PRO A 123 -19.98 17.62 7.76
CA PRO A 123 -20.04 19.02 7.35
C PRO A 123 -19.28 19.34 6.07
N ASN A 124 -18.38 18.43 5.65
CA ASN A 124 -17.58 18.59 4.44
C ASN A 124 -17.92 17.48 3.45
N PRO A 125 -18.42 17.81 2.24
CA PRO A 125 -18.78 16.80 1.24
C PRO A 125 -17.58 16.28 0.45
N ASN A 126 -16.39 16.86 0.59
CA ASN A 126 -15.20 16.44 -0.15
C ASN A 126 -14.64 15.14 0.45
N PRO A 127 -14.35 14.12 -0.39
CA PRO A 127 -13.77 12.89 0.11
C PRO A 127 -12.32 13.09 0.58
N PRO A 128 -11.81 12.21 1.46
CA PRO A 128 -10.47 12.35 2.04
C PRO A 128 -9.34 11.85 1.10
N PHE A 129 -9.61 11.80 -0.18
CA PHE A 129 -8.63 11.39 -1.19
C PHE A 129 -8.82 12.11 -2.52
#